data_f6741c27908f3b241ff6e31acb4a2be1
#
_entry.id   f6741c27908f3b241ff6e31acb4a2be1
#
_cell.length_a   1.000
_cell.length_b   1.000
_cell.length_c   1.000
_cell.angle_alpha   90.00
_cell.angle_beta   90.00
_cell.angle_gamma   90.00
#
_symmetry.space_group_name_H-M   'P 1'
#
loop_
_entity.id
_entity.type
_entity.pdbx_description
1 polymer ?
#
loop_
_entity_poly.entity_id
_entity_poly.type
_entity_poly.pdbx_seq_one_letter_code
_entity_poly.pdbx_strand_id
1 'polypeptide(L)'
;MENKLKGNLVYRKLGKNFKANELKKILFIVISVSIISFFLSFSVSNAAKKSRVIDQADVISKSDEKKLSEKIKDIQNDKFDVVILTVRSLGGKSAQDYADDYYDNNDYGLDSEKSGVLFLVSKGDRKYHISTKGAGIKAFTDYGIGRVKDEIKPYLSDGEYFNACDEFLNITKDFVKAYKDGKPYDNDNPYNEEIDYVILEVIALVISFVIALISVGIMRLKMNTAKPKGTASEYVKKGSFKLTREKDIFMYSNVTKTAKPKDNDNSAGGSTTHTSSSGSEHGGGGGSF
;
A
#
# COMPACT_ATOMS: atom_id res chain seq x y z
N MET A 1 14.99 -49.42 -83.01
CA MET A 1 14.57 -48.08 -82.47
C MET A 1 13.88 -48.15 -81.13
N GLU A 2 13.20 -49.25 -80.80
CA GLU A 2 12.39 -49.43 -79.60
C GLU A 2 13.18 -49.50 -78.26
N ASN A 3 14.37 -50.04 -78.24
CA ASN A 3 15.20 -50.19 -77.05
C ASN A 3 15.80 -48.87 -76.55
N LYS A 4 15.97 -47.85 -77.43
CA LYS A 4 16.50 -46.57 -77.07
C LYS A 4 15.43 -45.71 -76.37
N LEU A 5 14.14 -45.88 -76.74
CA LEU A 5 13.01 -45.26 -76.15
C LEU A 5 12.69 -45.75 -74.73
N LYS A 6 12.80 -47.08 -74.50
CA LYS A 6 12.58 -47.66 -73.17
C LYS A 6 13.67 -47.28 -72.17
N GLY A 7 14.94 -47.16 -72.62
CA GLY A 7 16.05 -46.65 -71.78
C GLY A 7 15.81 -45.20 -71.27
N ASN A 8 15.43 -44.29 -72.18
CA ASN A 8 15.17 -42.91 -71.83
C ASN A 8 13.98 -42.71 -70.90
N LEU A 9 12.95 -43.53 -70.96
CA LEU A 9 11.80 -43.53 -70.06
C LEU A 9 12.18 -43.99 -68.63
N VAL A 10 13.07 -45.00 -68.54
CA VAL A 10 13.55 -45.53 -67.26
C VAL A 10 14.44 -44.48 -66.55
N TYR A 11 15.38 -43.82 -67.25
CA TYR A 11 16.24 -42.80 -66.69
C TYR A 11 15.42 -41.55 -66.26
N ARG A 12 14.41 -41.18 -67.03
CA ARG A 12 13.51 -40.05 -66.70
C ARG A 12 12.64 -40.36 -65.48
N LYS A 13 12.23 -41.61 -65.29
CA LYS A 13 11.44 -42.08 -64.13
C LYS A 13 12.31 -42.20 -62.89
N LEU A 14 13.55 -42.69 -63.00
CA LEU A 14 14.55 -42.76 -61.92
C LEU A 14 14.96 -41.32 -61.47
N GLY A 15 15.22 -40.41 -62.39
CA GLY A 15 15.56 -39.03 -62.06
C GLY A 15 14.42 -38.23 -61.39
N LYS A 16 13.15 -38.54 -61.75
CA LYS A 16 11.99 -37.93 -61.06
C LYS A 16 11.83 -38.52 -59.66
N ASN A 17 12.05 -39.82 -59.46
CA ASN A 17 11.97 -40.44 -58.16
C ASN A 17 13.12 -40.00 -57.23
N PHE A 18 14.32 -39.79 -57.77
CA PHE A 18 15.46 -39.28 -57.05
C PHE A 18 15.20 -37.80 -56.56
N LYS A 19 14.72 -36.94 -57.44
CA LYS A 19 14.32 -35.58 -57.06
C LYS A 19 13.16 -35.55 -56.05
N ALA A 20 12.18 -36.43 -56.19
CA ALA A 20 11.06 -36.54 -55.26
C ALA A 20 11.47 -36.99 -53.86
N ASN A 21 12.43 -37.92 -53.76
CA ASN A 21 12.95 -38.41 -52.49
C ASN A 21 13.82 -37.36 -51.79
N GLU A 22 14.63 -36.61 -52.53
CA GLU A 22 15.40 -35.51 -51.96
C GLU A 22 14.47 -34.37 -51.50
N LEU A 23 13.42 -34.08 -52.27
CA LEU A 23 12.40 -33.11 -51.84
C LEU A 23 11.68 -33.51 -50.54
N LYS A 24 11.36 -34.78 -50.41
CA LYS A 24 10.77 -35.35 -49.15
C LYS A 24 11.72 -35.23 -47.96
N LYS A 25 13.02 -35.47 -48.15
CA LYS A 25 14.03 -35.31 -47.12
C LYS A 25 14.15 -33.85 -46.66
N ILE A 26 14.22 -32.93 -47.62
CA ILE A 26 14.26 -31.51 -47.34
C ILE A 26 13.01 -31.06 -46.62
N LEU A 27 11.82 -31.49 -47.05
CA LEU A 27 10.56 -31.20 -46.39
C LEU A 27 10.53 -31.73 -44.93
N PHE A 28 11.03 -32.97 -44.74
CA PHE A 28 11.11 -33.58 -43.39
C PHE A 28 12.07 -32.79 -42.48
N ILE A 29 13.21 -32.34 -42.99
CA ILE A 29 14.17 -31.53 -42.26
C ILE A 29 13.55 -30.17 -41.91
N VAL A 30 12.85 -29.51 -42.82
CA VAL A 30 12.18 -28.24 -42.57
C VAL A 30 11.10 -28.38 -41.51
N ILE A 31 10.30 -29.42 -41.56
CA ILE A 31 9.28 -29.72 -40.58
C ILE A 31 9.91 -30.01 -39.21
N SER A 32 10.98 -30.80 -39.14
CA SER A 32 11.65 -31.11 -37.88
C SER A 32 12.31 -29.88 -37.26
N VAL A 33 12.95 -29.03 -38.05
CA VAL A 33 13.51 -27.74 -37.58
C VAL A 33 12.40 -26.81 -37.11
N SER A 34 11.25 -26.76 -37.80
CA SER A 34 10.09 -25.95 -37.41
C SER A 34 9.50 -26.44 -36.09
N ILE A 35 9.41 -27.78 -35.88
CA ILE A 35 8.93 -28.35 -34.62
C ILE A 35 9.91 -28.07 -33.50
N ILE A 36 11.21 -28.21 -33.71
CA ILE A 36 12.24 -27.90 -32.72
C ILE A 36 12.22 -26.40 -32.36
N SER A 37 12.08 -25.52 -33.35
CA SER A 37 11.93 -24.07 -33.13
C SER A 37 10.66 -23.76 -32.36
N PHE A 38 9.55 -24.44 -32.60
CA PHE A 38 8.30 -24.30 -31.85
C PHE A 38 8.46 -24.73 -30.39
N PHE A 39 9.15 -25.88 -30.12
CA PHE A 39 9.42 -26.32 -28.76
C PHE A 39 10.44 -25.41 -28.03
N LEU A 40 11.44 -24.88 -28.73
CA LEU A 40 12.36 -23.88 -28.17
C LEU A 40 11.66 -22.55 -27.82
N SER A 41 10.67 -22.15 -28.58
CA SER A 41 9.85 -20.97 -28.30
C SER A 41 8.90 -21.17 -27.12
N PHE A 42 8.54 -22.43 -26.79
CA PHE A 42 7.69 -22.77 -25.63
C PHE A 42 8.48 -22.86 -24.33
N SER A 43 9.81 -22.83 -24.38
CA SER A 43 10.68 -22.73 -23.21
C SER A 43 10.87 -21.27 -22.75
N VAL A 44 9.96 -20.34 -23.11
CA VAL A 44 9.85 -19.08 -22.38
C VAL A 44 9.42 -19.45 -20.97
N SER A 45 10.44 -19.57 -20.15
CA SER A 45 10.43 -19.68 -18.73
C SER A 45 9.23 -18.95 -18.14
N ASN A 46 8.21 -19.66 -17.69
CA ASN A 46 7.48 -19.28 -16.52
C ASN A 46 8.48 -19.37 -15.34
N ALA A 47 9.43 -18.45 -15.28
CA ALA A 47 10.05 -18.10 -14.03
C ALA A 47 8.85 -17.72 -13.16
N ALA A 48 8.47 -18.58 -12.25
CA ALA A 48 7.34 -18.38 -11.36
C ALA A 48 7.52 -16.99 -10.77
N LYS A 49 6.62 -16.06 -11.16
CA LYS A 49 6.75 -14.66 -10.74
C LYS A 49 6.76 -14.70 -9.23
N LYS A 50 7.91 -14.43 -8.64
CA LYS A 50 8.16 -14.54 -7.21
C LYS A 50 7.09 -13.76 -6.45
N SER A 51 6.46 -14.38 -5.47
CA SER A 51 5.45 -13.72 -4.66
C SER A 51 6.06 -12.49 -3.97
N ARG A 52 5.28 -11.42 -3.92
CA ARG A 52 5.61 -10.18 -3.21
C ARG A 52 4.83 -10.03 -1.92
N VAL A 53 3.83 -10.88 -1.71
CA VAL A 53 3.14 -11.04 -0.42
C VAL A 53 3.49 -12.42 0.09
N ILE A 54 4.22 -12.47 1.22
CA ILE A 54 4.71 -13.69 1.84
C ILE A 54 4.19 -13.71 3.28
N ASP A 55 3.10 -14.41 3.49
CA ASP A 55 2.46 -14.53 4.80
C ASP A 55 2.86 -15.84 5.49
N GLN A 56 4.03 -15.85 6.16
CA GLN A 56 4.49 -17.00 6.93
C GLN A 56 3.87 -17.06 8.33
N ALA A 57 3.32 -15.94 8.80
CA ALA A 57 2.66 -15.87 10.09
C ALA A 57 1.20 -16.33 10.04
N ASP A 58 0.64 -16.50 8.83
CA ASP A 58 -0.77 -16.86 8.59
C ASP A 58 -1.72 -15.87 9.28
N VAL A 59 -1.51 -14.57 9.00
CA VAL A 59 -2.28 -13.45 9.58
C VAL A 59 -3.09 -12.68 8.56
N ILE A 60 -2.91 -12.99 7.26
CA ILE A 60 -3.60 -12.34 6.15
C ILE A 60 -4.44 -13.39 5.42
N SER A 61 -5.71 -13.11 5.17
CA SER A 61 -6.55 -14.04 4.41
C SER A 61 -6.08 -14.16 2.96
N LYS A 62 -6.32 -15.31 2.31
CA LYS A 62 -5.96 -15.51 0.88
C LYS A 62 -6.62 -14.50 -0.07
N SER A 63 -7.81 -14.04 0.27
CA SER A 63 -8.49 -12.98 -0.48
C SER A 63 -7.76 -11.65 -0.36
N ASP A 64 -7.25 -11.34 0.83
CA ASP A 64 -6.56 -10.08 1.10
C ASP A 64 -5.11 -10.11 0.59
N GLU A 65 -4.41 -11.26 0.65
CA GLU A 65 -3.12 -11.45 -0.05
C GLU A 65 -3.25 -11.12 -1.55
N LYS A 66 -4.37 -11.51 -2.16
CA LYS A 66 -4.63 -11.20 -3.57
C LYS A 66 -4.80 -9.70 -3.80
N LYS A 67 -5.59 -9.00 -2.95
CA LYS A 67 -5.76 -7.55 -3.03
C LYS A 67 -4.43 -6.80 -2.89
N LEU A 68 -3.62 -7.17 -1.88
CA LEU A 68 -2.29 -6.59 -1.69
C LEU A 68 -1.39 -6.86 -2.90
N SER A 69 -1.42 -8.07 -3.47
CA SER A 69 -0.64 -8.42 -4.65
C SER A 69 -1.05 -7.62 -5.90
N GLU A 70 -2.32 -7.26 -6.04
CA GLU A 70 -2.81 -6.40 -7.11
C GLU A 70 -2.30 -4.96 -6.95
N LYS A 71 -2.37 -4.38 -5.75
CA LYS A 71 -1.80 -3.07 -5.45
C LYS A 71 -0.28 -3.01 -5.70
N ILE A 72 0.45 -4.05 -5.27
CA ILE A 72 1.90 -4.15 -5.51
C ILE A 72 2.22 -4.13 -7.00
N LYS A 73 1.45 -4.82 -7.85
CA LYS A 73 1.66 -4.80 -9.30
C LYS A 73 1.56 -3.41 -9.88
N ASP A 74 0.64 -2.58 -9.40
CA ASP A 74 0.48 -1.20 -9.85
C ASP A 74 1.74 -0.38 -9.53
N ILE A 75 2.30 -0.54 -8.32
CA ILE A 75 3.55 0.13 -7.93
C ILE A 75 4.75 -0.40 -8.72
N GLN A 76 4.80 -1.72 -9.01
CA GLN A 76 5.87 -2.33 -9.80
C GLN A 76 5.97 -1.81 -11.24
N ASN A 77 4.86 -1.35 -11.84
CA ASN A 77 4.87 -0.70 -13.15
C ASN A 77 5.81 0.52 -13.17
N ASP A 78 6.10 1.06 -12.01
CA ASP A 78 7.00 2.17 -11.80
C ASP A 78 8.48 1.75 -11.62
N LYS A 79 8.82 0.50 -11.89
CA LYS A 79 10.16 -0.08 -11.71
C LYS A 79 10.66 -0.02 -10.25
N PHE A 80 9.73 -0.09 -9.32
CA PHE A 80 9.99 -0.09 -7.89
C PHE A 80 9.43 -1.38 -7.28
N ASP A 81 10.25 -2.16 -6.58
CA ASP A 81 9.78 -3.40 -5.98
C ASP A 81 9.21 -3.17 -4.58
N VAL A 82 8.13 -3.85 -4.26
CA VAL A 82 7.51 -3.80 -2.94
C VAL A 82 7.26 -5.22 -2.46
N VAL A 83 7.72 -5.52 -1.25
CA VAL A 83 7.58 -6.83 -0.63
C VAL A 83 6.93 -6.69 0.74
N ILE A 84 5.91 -7.50 0.99
CA ILE A 84 5.30 -7.67 2.31
C ILE A 84 5.69 -9.04 2.83
N LEU A 85 6.26 -9.08 4.02
CA LEU A 85 6.69 -10.29 4.69
C LEU A 85 6.13 -10.33 6.12
N THR A 86 5.31 -11.33 6.41
CA THR A 86 4.93 -11.61 7.79
C THR A 86 5.60 -12.90 8.26
N VAL A 87 6.09 -12.91 9.48
CA VAL A 87 6.74 -14.07 10.09
C VAL A 87 6.23 -14.31 11.50
N ARG A 88 6.30 -15.55 11.95
CA ARG A 88 5.92 -15.89 13.33
C ARG A 88 6.96 -15.44 14.34
N SER A 89 8.24 -15.54 14.00
CA SER A 89 9.36 -15.11 14.84
C SER A 89 10.58 -14.76 14.01
N LEU A 90 11.40 -13.88 14.53
CA LEU A 90 12.69 -13.46 13.95
C LEU A 90 13.83 -14.45 14.26
N GLY A 91 13.58 -15.48 15.09
CA GLY A 91 14.59 -16.48 15.43
C GLY A 91 15.80 -15.90 16.17
N GLY A 92 15.60 -14.83 16.94
CA GLY A 92 16.67 -14.14 17.68
C GLY A 92 17.43 -13.06 16.91
N LYS A 93 17.16 -12.88 15.62
CA LYS A 93 17.72 -11.77 14.84
C LYS A 93 17.03 -10.44 15.20
N SER A 94 17.69 -9.32 14.92
CA SER A 94 17.03 -8.03 14.89
C SER A 94 16.00 -7.98 13.74
N ALA A 95 14.97 -7.16 13.85
CA ALA A 95 14.00 -7.01 12.76
C ALA A 95 14.66 -6.40 11.52
N GLN A 96 15.66 -5.54 11.70
CA GLN A 96 16.47 -4.95 10.65
C GLN A 96 17.25 -6.02 9.89
N ASP A 97 18.13 -6.76 10.58
CA ASP A 97 18.97 -7.79 9.94
C ASP A 97 18.10 -8.85 9.24
N TYR A 98 16.96 -9.20 9.83
CA TYR A 98 16.06 -10.15 9.23
C TYR A 98 15.46 -9.63 7.92
N ALA A 99 15.01 -8.38 7.89
CA ALA A 99 14.40 -7.77 6.72
C ALA A 99 15.41 -7.59 5.58
N ASP A 100 16.58 -7.08 5.90
CA ASP A 100 17.67 -6.82 4.94
C ASP A 100 18.20 -8.12 4.35
N ASP A 101 18.52 -9.10 5.19
CA ASP A 101 18.94 -10.44 4.76
C ASP A 101 17.87 -11.11 3.89
N TYR A 102 16.61 -10.97 4.25
CA TYR A 102 15.52 -11.56 3.48
C TYR A 102 15.39 -10.92 2.10
N TYR A 103 15.52 -9.61 2.03
CA TYR A 103 15.49 -8.87 0.77
C TYR A 103 16.63 -9.31 -0.15
N ASP A 104 17.85 -9.33 0.36
CA ASP A 104 19.04 -9.66 -0.40
C ASP A 104 19.10 -11.14 -0.81
N ASN A 105 18.94 -12.05 0.14
CA ASN A 105 19.02 -13.50 -0.12
C ASN A 105 17.96 -14.01 -1.08
N ASN A 106 16.85 -13.29 -1.15
CA ASN A 106 15.79 -13.59 -2.09
C ASN A 106 15.87 -12.79 -3.38
N ASP A 107 16.92 -12.00 -3.61
CA ASP A 107 17.13 -11.24 -4.83
C ASP A 107 15.90 -10.41 -5.22
N TYR A 108 15.35 -9.66 -4.24
CA TYR A 108 14.30 -8.69 -4.47
C TYR A 108 14.87 -7.38 -5.00
N GLY A 109 13.99 -6.55 -5.51
CA GLY A 109 14.32 -5.28 -6.15
C GLY A 109 14.26 -5.35 -7.66
N LEU A 110 13.81 -4.26 -8.25
CA LEU A 110 13.79 -4.05 -9.68
C LEU A 110 14.97 -3.15 -10.05
N ASP A 111 15.43 -3.19 -11.28
CA ASP A 111 16.62 -2.51 -11.82
C ASP A 111 17.98 -3.06 -11.33
N SER A 112 19.07 -2.40 -11.75
CA SER A 112 20.45 -2.79 -11.43
C SER A 112 20.84 -2.47 -9.98
N GLU A 113 20.18 -1.50 -9.34
CA GLU A 113 20.42 -1.10 -7.94
C GLU A 113 19.56 -1.90 -6.96
N LYS A 114 18.70 -2.81 -7.48
CA LYS A 114 17.74 -3.58 -6.68
C LYS A 114 16.81 -2.66 -5.90
N SER A 115 16.29 -1.63 -6.59
CA SER A 115 15.45 -0.60 -6.00
C SER A 115 14.12 -1.17 -5.50
N GLY A 116 13.78 -0.84 -4.25
CA GLY A 116 12.51 -1.23 -3.65
C GLY A 116 12.46 -1.09 -2.14
N VAL A 117 11.40 -1.64 -1.56
CA VAL A 117 11.12 -1.63 -0.12
C VAL A 117 10.54 -2.97 0.32
N LEU A 118 10.93 -3.41 1.51
CA LEU A 118 10.34 -4.57 2.18
C LEU A 118 9.73 -4.15 3.51
N PHE A 119 8.49 -4.51 3.74
CA PHE A 119 7.79 -4.37 5.01
C PHE A 119 7.72 -5.71 5.72
N LEU A 120 8.47 -5.84 6.80
CA LEU A 120 8.49 -7.01 7.68
C LEU A 120 7.59 -6.80 8.89
N VAL A 121 6.78 -7.80 9.21
CA VAL A 121 6.02 -7.87 10.46
C VAL A 121 6.29 -9.22 11.14
N SER A 122 6.82 -9.19 12.34
CA SER A 122 6.93 -10.37 13.22
C SER A 122 5.82 -10.38 14.24
N LYS A 123 4.87 -11.31 14.09
CA LYS A 123 3.70 -11.42 14.99
C LYS A 123 4.12 -11.79 16.41
N GLY A 124 4.96 -12.81 16.56
CA GLY A 124 5.31 -13.34 17.88
C GLY A 124 6.26 -12.44 18.67
N ASP A 125 7.15 -11.73 17.97
CA ASP A 125 8.08 -10.79 18.61
C ASP A 125 7.47 -9.39 18.75
N ARG A 126 6.29 -9.13 18.15
CA ARG A 126 5.61 -7.82 18.10
C ARG A 126 6.57 -6.72 17.59
N LYS A 127 7.28 -7.03 16.52
CA LYS A 127 8.25 -6.13 15.88
C LYS A 127 7.94 -6.00 14.40
N TYR A 128 8.27 -4.86 13.84
CA TYR A 128 8.22 -4.61 12.42
C TYR A 128 9.46 -3.86 11.95
N HIS A 129 9.76 -3.94 10.67
CA HIS A 129 10.82 -3.17 10.04
C HIS A 129 10.48 -2.87 8.58
N ILE A 130 10.87 -1.69 8.14
CA ILE A 130 10.80 -1.25 6.75
C ILE A 130 12.24 -1.17 6.26
N SER A 131 12.63 -2.07 5.35
CA SER A 131 13.94 -2.09 4.71
C SER A 131 13.84 -1.49 3.32
N THR A 132 14.72 -0.57 2.98
CA THR A 132 14.75 0.11 1.68
C THR A 132 16.10 -0.10 1.00
N LYS A 133 16.09 -0.19 -0.35
CA LYS A 133 17.30 -0.39 -1.15
C LYS A 133 17.25 0.39 -2.46
N GLY A 134 18.40 0.82 -2.98
CA GLY A 134 18.50 1.57 -4.24
C GLY A 134 17.68 2.87 -4.19
N ALA A 135 16.81 3.09 -5.17
CA ALA A 135 15.91 4.24 -5.19
C ALA A 135 14.98 4.29 -3.97
N GLY A 136 14.74 3.15 -3.30
CA GLY A 136 13.95 3.08 -2.08
C GLY A 136 14.50 3.94 -0.96
N ILE A 137 15.83 4.00 -0.80
CA ILE A 137 16.49 4.82 0.21
C ILE A 137 16.17 6.31 0.01
N LYS A 138 16.05 6.73 -1.25
CA LYS A 138 15.78 8.13 -1.60
C LYS A 138 14.28 8.45 -1.57
N ALA A 139 13.43 7.48 -1.91
CA ALA A 139 11.98 7.63 -1.86
C ALA A 139 11.46 7.65 -0.42
N PHE A 140 12.05 6.83 0.45
CA PHE A 140 11.71 6.73 1.87
C PHE A 140 12.82 7.38 2.71
N THR A 141 12.79 8.71 2.80
CA THR A 141 13.69 9.44 3.70
C THR A 141 13.41 9.07 5.17
N ASP A 142 14.29 9.45 6.09
CA ASP A 142 14.06 9.19 7.53
C ASP A 142 12.74 9.82 8.01
N TYR A 143 12.41 11.01 7.49
CA TYR A 143 11.10 11.63 7.71
C TYR A 143 9.96 10.74 7.19
N GLY A 144 10.08 10.26 5.95
CA GLY A 144 9.08 9.40 5.33
C GLY A 144 8.90 8.09 6.10
N ILE A 145 9.98 7.45 6.51
CA ILE A 145 9.94 6.24 7.37
C ILE A 145 9.21 6.53 8.69
N GLY A 146 9.47 7.70 9.31
CA GLY A 146 8.77 8.14 10.51
C GLY A 146 7.26 8.20 10.29
N ARG A 147 6.82 8.84 9.20
CA ARG A 147 5.40 8.94 8.84
C ARG A 147 4.75 7.58 8.60
N VAL A 148 5.39 6.70 7.82
CA VAL A 148 4.87 5.34 7.61
C VAL A 148 4.68 4.62 8.94
N LYS A 149 5.65 4.71 9.86
CA LYS A 149 5.58 4.07 11.19
C LYS A 149 4.39 4.58 12.00
N ASP A 150 4.13 5.87 11.99
CA ASP A 150 3.02 6.48 12.73
C ASP A 150 1.67 5.99 12.21
N GLU A 151 1.51 5.87 10.88
CA GLU A 151 0.26 5.44 10.25
C GLU A 151 -0.02 3.93 10.42
N ILE A 152 1.01 3.07 10.31
CA ILE A 152 0.80 1.61 10.38
C ILE A 152 0.74 1.06 11.80
N LYS A 153 1.37 1.74 12.78
CA LYS A 153 1.50 1.24 14.15
C LYS A 153 0.16 1.00 14.86
N PRO A 154 -0.87 1.86 14.74
CA PRO A 154 -2.17 1.60 15.34
C PRO A 154 -2.76 0.26 14.87
N TYR A 155 -2.80 0.02 13.55
CA TYR A 155 -3.31 -1.22 12.96
C TYR A 155 -2.54 -2.46 13.45
N LEU A 156 -1.21 -2.37 13.53
CA LEU A 156 -0.39 -3.47 14.05
C LEU A 156 -0.69 -3.75 15.52
N SER A 157 -0.89 -2.70 16.32
CA SER A 157 -1.19 -2.81 17.76
C SER A 157 -2.53 -3.51 18.00
N ASP A 158 -3.51 -3.24 17.13
CA ASP A 158 -4.85 -3.81 17.19
C ASP A 158 -4.94 -5.20 16.53
N GLY A 159 -3.84 -5.66 15.90
CA GLY A 159 -3.79 -6.95 15.20
C GLY A 159 -4.43 -6.93 13.82
N GLU A 160 -4.68 -5.76 13.26
CA GLU A 160 -5.27 -5.52 11.95
C GLU A 160 -4.19 -5.57 10.85
N TYR A 161 -3.53 -6.70 10.69
CA TYR A 161 -2.35 -6.85 9.82
C TYR A 161 -2.62 -6.52 8.36
N PHE A 162 -3.82 -6.86 7.85
CA PHE A 162 -4.19 -6.48 6.49
C PHE A 162 -4.25 -4.96 6.33
N ASN A 163 -4.90 -4.24 7.25
CA ASN A 163 -5.03 -2.80 7.20
C ASN A 163 -3.66 -2.11 7.29
N ALA A 164 -2.76 -2.61 8.14
CA ALA A 164 -1.38 -2.14 8.22
C ALA A 164 -0.63 -2.29 6.89
N CYS A 165 -0.79 -3.45 6.22
CA CYS A 165 -0.16 -3.69 4.93
C CYS A 165 -0.79 -2.86 3.81
N ASP A 166 -2.10 -2.69 3.83
CA ASP A 166 -2.83 -1.91 2.85
C ASP A 166 -2.45 -0.44 2.91
N GLU A 167 -2.37 0.12 4.13
CA GLU A 167 -1.94 1.49 4.37
C GLU A 167 -0.48 1.71 4.01
N PHE A 168 0.40 0.77 4.36
CA PHE A 168 1.78 0.79 3.90
C PHE A 168 1.89 0.89 2.37
N LEU A 169 1.06 0.16 1.61
CA LEU A 169 1.06 0.22 0.16
C LEU A 169 0.52 1.54 -0.38
N ASN A 170 -0.51 2.14 0.25
CA ASN A 170 -1.03 3.44 -0.13
C ASN A 170 0.06 4.50 -0.04
N ILE A 171 0.70 4.61 1.12
CA ILE A 171 1.79 5.55 1.37
C ILE A 171 2.99 5.27 0.44
N THR A 172 3.34 4.00 0.23
CA THR A 172 4.42 3.61 -0.69
C THR A 172 4.18 4.13 -2.11
N LYS A 173 2.95 4.05 -2.60
CA LYS A 173 2.58 4.56 -3.92
C LYS A 173 2.84 6.05 -4.05
N ASP A 174 2.44 6.82 -3.04
CA ASP A 174 2.63 8.27 -3.01
C ASP A 174 4.11 8.65 -2.92
N PHE A 175 4.88 7.92 -2.10
CA PHE A 175 6.32 8.16 -1.95
C PHE A 175 7.09 7.86 -3.23
N VAL A 176 6.77 6.77 -3.91
CA VAL A 176 7.38 6.43 -5.20
C VAL A 176 7.03 7.47 -6.25
N LYS A 177 5.79 7.97 -6.26
CA LYS A 177 5.36 9.04 -7.16
C LYS A 177 6.12 10.35 -6.86
N ALA A 178 6.15 10.79 -5.61
CA ALA A 178 6.84 12.00 -5.20
C ALA A 178 8.35 11.95 -5.53
N TYR A 179 8.99 10.80 -5.31
CA TYR A 179 10.38 10.57 -5.69
C TYR A 179 10.60 10.73 -7.21
N LYS A 180 9.71 10.18 -8.04
CA LYS A 180 9.79 10.29 -9.51
C LYS A 180 9.58 11.72 -9.99
N ASP A 181 8.72 12.46 -9.32
CA ASP A 181 8.48 13.88 -9.58
C ASP A 181 9.64 14.77 -9.10
N GLY A 182 10.71 14.16 -8.56
CA GLY A 182 11.89 14.86 -8.03
C GLY A 182 11.67 15.63 -6.73
N LYS A 183 10.59 15.29 -6.01
CA LYS A 183 10.19 15.94 -4.75
C LYS A 183 9.85 14.87 -3.70
N PRO A 184 10.82 14.05 -3.26
CA PRO A 184 10.57 13.07 -2.21
C PRO A 184 10.07 13.78 -0.95
N TYR A 185 9.28 13.09 -0.16
CA TYR A 185 8.80 13.64 1.11
C TYR A 185 9.93 13.67 2.14
N ASP A 186 10.13 14.86 2.71
CA ASP A 186 11.12 15.15 3.75
C ASP A 186 10.62 16.29 4.65
N ASN A 187 11.52 16.88 5.47
CA ASN A 187 11.17 18.00 6.34
C ASN A 187 10.80 19.28 5.59
N ASP A 188 11.33 19.48 4.38
CA ASP A 188 11.06 20.67 3.55
C ASP A 188 9.83 20.46 2.65
N ASN A 189 9.52 19.19 2.34
CA ASN A 189 8.34 18.78 1.59
C ASN A 189 7.55 17.71 2.37
N PRO A 190 6.79 18.11 3.41
CA PRO A 190 6.11 17.17 4.28
C PRO A 190 4.98 16.43 3.57
N TYR A 191 4.84 15.13 3.90
CA TYR A 191 3.70 14.33 3.47
C TYR A 191 2.43 14.83 4.15
N ASN A 192 1.51 15.33 3.35
CA ASN A 192 0.17 15.64 3.78
C ASN A 192 -0.77 14.65 3.10
N GLU A 193 -1.50 13.87 3.88
CA GLU A 193 -2.60 13.09 3.32
C GLU A 193 -3.53 14.00 2.54
N GLU A 194 -3.82 13.65 1.30
CA GLU A 194 -4.89 14.33 0.57
C GLU A 194 -6.20 14.01 1.30
N ILE A 195 -6.71 14.99 2.05
CA ILE A 195 -8.02 14.86 2.67
C ILE A 195 -9.03 14.68 1.54
N ASP A 196 -9.72 13.56 1.53
CA ASP A 196 -10.81 13.35 0.60
C ASP A 196 -11.95 14.34 0.92
N TYR A 197 -11.88 15.50 0.27
CA TYR A 197 -12.86 16.58 0.43
C TYR A 197 -14.29 16.09 0.16
N VAL A 198 -14.47 15.07 -0.68
CA VAL A 198 -15.78 14.49 -0.97
C VAL A 198 -16.36 13.84 0.28
N ILE A 199 -15.56 13.10 1.04
CA ILE A 199 -15.99 12.51 2.32
C ILE A 199 -16.31 13.63 3.32
N LEU A 200 -15.50 14.66 3.39
CA LEU A 200 -15.71 15.80 4.29
C LEU A 200 -17.00 16.55 3.94
N GLU A 201 -17.28 16.76 2.65
CA GLU A 201 -18.52 17.37 2.16
C GLU A 201 -19.75 16.55 2.50
N VAL A 202 -19.69 15.22 2.33
CA VAL A 202 -20.79 14.31 2.69
C VAL A 202 -21.06 14.35 4.19
N ILE A 203 -20.02 14.32 5.02
CA ILE A 203 -20.15 14.44 6.49
C ILE A 203 -20.78 15.79 6.86
N ALA A 204 -20.32 16.88 6.26
CA ALA A 204 -20.88 18.21 6.50
C ALA A 204 -22.36 18.30 6.10
N LEU A 205 -22.78 17.69 4.98
CA LEU A 205 -24.17 17.59 4.56
C LEU A 205 -25.03 16.82 5.55
N VAL A 206 -24.53 15.68 6.05
CA VAL A 206 -25.26 14.88 7.05
C VAL A 206 -25.44 15.68 8.35
N ILE A 207 -24.38 16.32 8.84
CA ILE A 207 -24.44 17.14 10.05
C ILE A 207 -25.41 18.31 9.89
N SER A 208 -25.35 19.03 8.75
CA SER A 208 -26.24 20.16 8.48
C SER A 208 -27.71 19.71 8.39
N PHE A 209 -27.97 18.54 7.81
CA PHE A 209 -29.32 17.96 7.74
C PHE A 209 -29.87 17.63 9.14
N VAL A 210 -29.05 17.04 10.01
CA VAL A 210 -29.44 16.74 11.41
C VAL A 210 -29.78 18.03 12.17
N ILE A 211 -28.92 19.06 12.04
CA ILE A 211 -29.17 20.37 12.67
C ILE A 211 -30.47 21.00 12.17
N ALA A 212 -30.75 20.90 10.85
CA ALA A 212 -31.98 21.40 10.28
C ALA A 212 -33.22 20.68 10.85
N LEU A 213 -33.18 19.36 10.96
CA LEU A 213 -34.27 18.56 11.55
C LEU A 213 -34.52 18.93 13.01
N ILE A 214 -33.46 19.09 13.81
CA ILE A 214 -33.57 19.53 15.21
C ILE A 214 -34.22 20.92 15.28
N SER A 215 -33.78 21.85 14.44
CA SER A 215 -34.31 23.22 14.39
C SER A 215 -35.78 23.24 14.03
N VAL A 216 -36.18 22.49 13.00
CA VAL A 216 -37.59 22.37 12.61
C VAL A 216 -38.42 21.69 13.72
N GLY A 217 -37.87 20.68 14.39
CA GLY A 217 -38.51 20.01 15.52
C GLY A 217 -38.79 21.00 16.68
N ILE A 218 -37.79 21.82 17.04
CA ILE A 218 -37.95 22.85 18.08
C ILE A 218 -38.99 23.93 17.68
N MET A 219 -38.99 24.36 16.41
CA MET A 219 -39.99 25.29 15.90
C MET A 219 -41.40 24.69 15.98
N ARG A 220 -41.58 23.44 15.58
CA ARG A 220 -42.86 22.73 15.67
C ARG A 220 -43.36 22.60 17.10
N LEU A 221 -42.48 22.32 18.05
CA LEU A 221 -42.83 22.29 19.48
C LEU A 221 -43.23 23.67 20.03
N LYS A 222 -42.60 24.74 19.57
CA LYS A 222 -42.93 26.12 19.97
C LYS A 222 -44.20 26.63 19.29
N MET A 223 -44.56 26.14 18.12
CA MET A 223 -45.84 26.52 17.42
C MET A 223 -47.09 25.94 18.07
N ASN A 224 -46.94 25.06 19.07
CA ASN A 224 -48.09 24.57 19.83
C ASN A 224 -48.54 25.59 20.88
N THR A 225 -48.93 26.81 20.43
CA THR A 225 -49.34 27.95 21.25
C THR A 225 -50.78 27.85 21.76
N ALA A 226 -51.52 26.81 21.42
CA ALA A 226 -52.88 26.56 21.92
C ALA A 226 -52.84 25.93 23.31
N LYS A 227 -52.27 26.63 24.32
CA LYS A 227 -52.51 26.29 25.72
C LYS A 227 -53.75 27.07 26.19
N PRO A 228 -54.80 26.40 26.75
CA PRO A 228 -55.87 27.11 27.39
C PRO A 228 -55.29 27.95 28.50
N LYS A 229 -55.66 29.25 28.53
CA LYS A 229 -55.26 30.22 29.50
C LYS A 229 -55.83 29.83 30.86
N GLY A 230 -55.11 29.03 31.60
CA GLY A 230 -55.55 28.52 32.90
C GLY A 230 -54.72 29.09 34.06
N THR A 231 -54.26 30.32 33.93
CA THR A 231 -53.47 30.91 35.03
C THR A 231 -54.19 32.15 35.58
N ALA A 232 -54.49 32.05 36.87
CA ALA A 232 -55.04 33.12 37.70
C ALA A 232 -54.10 34.32 37.89
N SER A 233 -53.12 34.57 37.05
CA SER A 233 -52.13 35.63 37.17
C SER A 233 -52.72 37.05 36.99
N GLU A 234 -53.93 37.15 36.44
CA GLU A 234 -54.66 38.46 36.39
C GLU A 234 -55.22 38.85 37.73
N TYR A 235 -55.26 37.96 38.72
CA TYR A 235 -55.80 38.23 40.07
C TYR A 235 -54.70 38.54 41.07
N VAL A 236 -53.42 38.53 40.67
CA VAL A 236 -52.33 38.89 41.56
C VAL A 236 -52.16 40.42 41.55
N LYS A 237 -52.41 41.05 42.70
CA LYS A 237 -52.24 42.48 42.89
C LYS A 237 -50.83 42.92 42.55
N LYS A 238 -50.66 43.83 41.59
CA LYS A 238 -49.34 44.34 41.20
C LYS A 238 -48.63 44.88 42.46
N GLY A 239 -47.42 44.32 42.74
CA GLY A 239 -46.59 44.74 43.85
C GLY A 239 -46.70 43.88 45.12
N SER A 240 -47.45 42.77 45.09
CA SER A 240 -47.54 41.88 46.26
C SER A 240 -46.33 40.90 46.38
N PHE A 241 -45.49 40.81 45.35
CA PHE A 241 -44.25 40.03 45.39
C PHE A 241 -43.06 40.99 45.58
N LYS A 242 -42.46 41.00 46.75
CA LYS A 242 -41.29 41.79 47.11
C LYS A 242 -40.13 40.84 47.51
N LEU A 243 -39.13 40.76 46.64
CA LEU A 243 -37.88 40.05 46.99
C LEU A 243 -37.14 40.87 48.06
N THR A 244 -36.90 40.26 49.20
CA THR A 244 -36.20 40.91 50.36
C THR A 244 -34.68 40.75 50.29
N ARG A 245 -34.17 39.90 49.37
CA ARG A 245 -32.72 39.74 49.22
C ARG A 245 -32.41 39.17 47.86
N GLU A 246 -31.67 39.89 47.03
CA GLU A 246 -31.06 39.44 45.79
C GLU A 246 -29.55 39.41 46.00
N LYS A 247 -28.91 38.25 45.79
CA LYS A 247 -27.47 38.13 45.92
C LYS A 247 -26.96 37.28 44.77
N ASP A 248 -26.27 37.93 43.86
CA ASP A 248 -25.55 37.29 42.78
C ASP A 248 -24.13 36.94 43.26
N ILE A 249 -23.74 35.63 43.17
CA ILE A 249 -22.41 35.19 43.59
C ILE A 249 -21.71 34.64 42.34
N PHE A 250 -20.77 35.40 41.81
CA PHE A 250 -19.88 34.96 40.77
C PHE A 250 -18.81 34.02 41.36
N MET A 251 -18.79 32.76 40.91
CA MET A 251 -17.69 31.80 41.17
C MET A 251 -16.74 31.82 39.99
N TYR A 252 -15.46 32.05 40.27
CA TYR A 252 -14.42 32.10 39.26
C TYR A 252 -14.12 30.70 38.70
N SER A 253 -13.78 30.68 37.40
CA SER A 253 -13.29 29.47 36.72
C SER A 253 -11.78 29.58 36.55
N ASN A 254 -11.05 28.56 36.99
CA ASN A 254 -9.60 28.48 36.81
C ASN A 254 -9.28 27.57 35.63
N VAL A 255 -8.63 28.11 34.60
CA VAL A 255 -8.20 27.35 33.42
C VAL A 255 -6.69 27.21 33.48
N THR A 256 -6.21 26.00 33.71
CA THR A 256 -4.78 25.67 33.65
C THR A 256 -4.45 25.14 32.24
N LYS A 257 -3.58 25.86 31.53
CA LYS A 257 -3.03 25.41 30.25
C LYS A 257 -1.71 24.69 30.49
N THR A 258 -1.66 23.40 30.15
CA THR A 258 -0.42 22.63 30.12
C THR A 258 0.13 22.66 28.68
N ALA A 259 1.35 23.15 28.52
CA ALA A 259 2.02 23.15 27.23
C ALA A 259 2.42 21.72 26.85
N LYS A 260 2.10 21.30 25.63
CA LYS A 260 2.54 20.02 25.06
C LYS A 260 4.05 20.09 24.79
N PRO A 261 4.85 19.06 25.14
CA PRO A 261 6.27 19.03 24.82
C PRO A 261 6.49 19.16 23.31
N LYS A 262 7.45 19.97 22.95
CA LYS A 262 7.88 20.12 21.56
C LYS A 262 8.95 19.07 21.33
N ASP A 263 8.67 18.09 20.47
CA ASP A 263 9.68 17.18 19.96
C ASP A 263 10.64 17.99 19.07
N ASN A 264 11.89 18.07 19.50
CA ASN A 264 12.97 18.65 18.70
C ASN A 264 13.58 17.52 17.86
N ASP A 265 12.95 17.15 16.76
CA ASP A 265 13.60 16.37 15.71
C ASP A 265 14.34 17.31 14.77
N ASN A 266 15.60 17.58 15.11
CA ASN A 266 16.58 18.14 14.20
C ASN A 266 17.16 16.99 13.35
N SER A 267 16.37 16.40 12.45
CA SER A 267 16.88 15.53 11.41
C SER A 267 17.10 16.37 10.16
N ALA A 268 18.36 16.50 9.77
CA ALA A 268 18.71 17.04 8.45
C ALA A 268 18.03 16.18 7.37
N GLY A 269 17.42 16.80 6.36
CA GLY A 269 16.69 16.12 5.30
C GLY A 269 17.60 15.16 4.52
N GLY A 270 17.51 13.86 4.83
CA GLY A 270 18.27 12.78 4.23
C GLY A 270 17.76 11.42 4.70
N SER A 271 18.39 10.36 4.20
CA SER A 271 18.14 8.98 4.64
C SER A 271 19.39 8.43 5.30
N THR A 272 19.23 7.86 6.47
CA THR A 272 20.29 7.07 7.11
C THR A 272 20.37 5.70 6.46
N THR A 273 21.57 5.23 6.20
CA THR A 273 21.82 3.92 5.60
C THR A 273 22.71 3.07 6.50
N HIS A 274 22.62 1.75 6.31
CA HIS A 274 23.44 0.75 6.99
C HIS A 274 23.77 -0.38 6.02
N THR A 275 24.75 -1.20 6.34
CA THR A 275 25.17 -2.32 5.50
C THR A 275 24.59 -3.63 6.05
N SER A 276 23.93 -4.41 5.20
CA SER A 276 23.44 -5.74 5.54
C SER A 276 24.57 -6.78 5.62
N SER A 277 24.26 -7.99 6.06
CA SER A 277 25.22 -9.10 6.13
C SER A 277 25.77 -9.50 4.77
N SER A 278 25.04 -9.23 3.68
CA SER A 278 25.46 -9.47 2.29
C SER A 278 26.39 -8.38 1.74
N GLY A 279 26.67 -7.30 2.49
CA GLY A 279 27.45 -6.15 2.06
C GLY A 279 26.66 -5.12 1.24
N SER A 280 25.34 -5.27 1.12
CA SER A 280 24.48 -4.32 0.43
C SER A 280 24.07 -3.16 1.32
N GLU A 281 23.90 -1.97 0.72
CA GLU A 281 23.43 -0.78 1.42
C GLU A 281 21.90 -0.75 1.50
N HIS A 282 21.36 -0.57 2.70
CA HIS A 282 19.93 -0.44 3.00
C HIS A 282 19.68 0.80 3.83
N GLY A 283 18.48 1.31 3.71
CA GLY A 283 17.91 2.28 4.63
C GLY A 283 16.64 1.71 5.29
N GLY A 284 15.95 2.52 6.06
CA GLY A 284 14.68 2.13 6.63
C GLY A 284 14.58 2.33 8.14
N GLY A 285 13.55 1.78 8.73
CA GLY A 285 13.30 1.87 10.17
C GLY A 285 12.22 0.92 10.63
N GLY A 286 12.21 0.65 11.92
CA GLY A 286 11.27 -0.29 12.51
C GLY A 286 10.91 0.08 13.93
N GLY A 287 10.12 -0.76 14.58
CA GLY A 287 9.68 -0.57 15.96
C GLY A 287 8.98 -1.79 16.52
N SER A 288 8.40 -1.59 17.70
CA SER A 288 7.51 -2.55 18.35
C SER A 288 6.09 -2.01 18.38
N PHE A 289 5.11 -2.92 18.44
CA PHE A 289 3.69 -2.61 18.48
C PHE A 289 2.95 -3.46 19.52
#